data_c95d61539173611655c19232aca25e74
#
_entry.id   c95d61539173611655c19232aca25e74
#
_cell.length_a   1.000
_cell.length_b   1.000
_cell.length_c   1.000
_cell.angle_alpha   90.00
_cell.angle_beta   90.00
_cell.angle_gamma   90.00
#
_symmetry.space_group_name_H-M   'P 1'
#
loop_
_entity.id
_entity.type
_entity.pdbx_description
1 polymer ?
#
loop_
_entity_poly.entity_id
_entity_poly.type
_entity_poly.pdbx_seq_one_letter_code
_entity_poly.pdbx_strand_id
1 'polypeptide(L)'
;FDTSDKKDSKFIVNSPNIYLGLKDGDLPTEPIILGHKFQKWMVGDPNQFGGVNKDNDGLLDVLDDILDMLLVEIEYISPAGPTTPSANNINTIKMRQGKLRELHNNFKENLSKQVKTI
;
A
#
# COMPACT_ATOMS: atom_id res chain seq x y z
N PHE A 1 -3.72 32.57 -8.78
CA PHE A 1 -4.13 31.79 -9.94
C PHE A 1 -5.42 31.02 -9.58
N ASP A 2 -6.54 31.39 -10.20
CA ASP A 2 -7.84 30.80 -9.90
C ASP A 2 -8.33 29.93 -11.05
N THR A 3 -8.58 28.66 -10.79
CA THR A 3 -9.09 27.67 -11.73
C THR A 3 -10.43 27.08 -11.29
N SER A 4 -11.07 27.64 -10.26
CA SER A 4 -12.27 27.07 -9.63
C SER A 4 -13.46 26.91 -10.58
N ASP A 5 -13.63 27.80 -11.54
CA ASP A 5 -14.75 27.82 -12.47
C ASP A 5 -14.55 26.95 -13.73
N LYS A 6 -13.40 26.27 -13.84
CA LYS A 6 -13.07 25.48 -15.03
C LYS A 6 -12.73 24.03 -14.65
N LYS A 7 -13.60 23.09 -15.02
CA LYS A 7 -13.44 21.68 -14.68
C LYS A 7 -12.13 21.05 -15.19
N ASP A 8 -11.67 21.49 -16.36
CA ASP A 8 -10.48 20.94 -17.01
C ASP A 8 -9.25 21.82 -16.87
N SER A 9 -9.32 22.81 -15.97
CA SER A 9 -8.17 23.68 -15.73
C SER A 9 -7.02 22.92 -15.08
N LYS A 10 -5.79 23.22 -15.54
CA LYS A 10 -4.57 22.60 -15.04
C LYS A 10 -3.55 23.69 -14.73
N PHE A 11 -2.85 23.50 -13.61
CA PHE A 11 -1.63 24.24 -13.31
C PHE A 11 -0.43 23.34 -13.64
N ILE A 12 0.33 23.71 -14.66
CA ILE A 12 1.45 22.92 -15.14
C ILE A 12 2.74 23.68 -14.87
N VAL A 13 3.66 23.05 -14.16
CA VAL A 13 5.01 23.58 -13.91
C VAL A 13 6.02 22.67 -14.57
N ASN A 14 6.71 23.19 -15.57
CA ASN A 14 7.83 22.52 -16.24
C ASN A 14 9.14 23.02 -15.62
N SER A 15 9.52 22.41 -14.53
CA SER A 15 10.76 22.75 -13.84
C SER A 15 11.44 21.46 -13.38
N PRO A 16 12.79 21.39 -13.46
CA PRO A 16 13.50 20.22 -12.92
C PRO A 16 13.33 20.08 -11.42
N ASN A 17 13.08 21.20 -10.71
CA ASN A 17 12.88 21.19 -9.27
C ASN A 17 11.66 22.03 -8.90
N ILE A 18 10.77 21.46 -8.09
CA ILE A 18 9.58 22.13 -7.55
C ILE A 18 9.62 21.97 -6.03
N TYR A 19 9.59 23.10 -5.33
CA TYR A 19 9.58 23.14 -3.88
C TYR A 19 8.26 23.73 -3.40
N LEU A 20 7.57 23.02 -2.51
CA LEU A 20 6.30 23.46 -1.97
C LEU A 20 6.45 23.82 -0.49
N GLY A 21 5.92 24.99 -0.11
CA GLY A 21 5.93 25.45 1.27
C GLY A 21 7.27 25.93 1.80
N LEU A 22 8.28 26.11 0.93
CA LEU A 22 9.58 26.62 1.33
C LEU A 22 9.64 28.14 1.16
N LYS A 23 10.37 28.79 2.06
CA LYS A 23 10.77 30.20 1.94
C LYS A 23 12.08 30.29 1.18
N ASP A 24 12.38 31.47 0.63
CA ASP A 24 13.65 31.73 0.00
C ASP A 24 14.81 31.40 0.97
N GLY A 25 15.78 30.67 0.47
CA GLY A 25 16.96 30.27 1.24
C GLY A 25 16.79 28.98 2.04
N ASP A 26 15.57 28.44 2.16
CA ASP A 26 15.37 27.16 2.80
C ASP A 26 15.89 26.00 1.93
N LEU A 27 16.39 24.96 2.58
CA LEU A 27 16.79 23.72 1.92
C LEU A 27 15.63 22.72 1.95
N PRO A 28 15.30 22.06 0.83
CA PRO A 28 14.28 21.02 0.83
C PRO A 28 14.75 19.82 1.65
N THR A 29 13.92 19.38 2.59
CA THR A 29 14.23 18.26 3.48
C THR A 29 13.29 17.06 3.28
N GLU A 30 12.09 17.31 2.77
CA GLU A 30 11.06 16.28 2.67
C GLU A 30 10.67 16.03 1.20
N PRO A 31 10.98 14.87 0.64
CA PRO A 31 10.55 14.52 -0.71
C PRO A 31 9.05 14.27 -0.77
N ILE A 32 8.44 14.61 -1.91
CA ILE A 32 7.04 14.26 -2.20
C ILE A 32 6.98 12.83 -2.73
N ILE A 33 6.10 12.03 -2.16
CA ILE A 33 5.87 10.65 -2.61
C ILE A 33 5.10 10.67 -3.92
N LEU A 34 5.60 9.94 -4.92
CA LEU A 34 4.90 9.74 -6.19
C LEU A 34 3.78 8.73 -5.99
N GLY A 35 2.52 9.18 -6.13
CA GLY A 35 1.34 8.42 -5.77
C GLY A 35 1.26 7.03 -6.44
N HIS A 36 1.45 6.96 -7.76
CA HIS A 36 1.39 5.68 -8.47
C HIS A 36 2.54 4.73 -8.14
N LYS A 37 3.73 5.25 -7.93
CA LYS A 37 4.88 4.43 -7.50
C LYS A 37 4.67 3.91 -6.09
N PHE A 38 4.17 4.73 -5.20
CA PHE A 38 3.83 4.33 -3.84
C PHE A 38 2.71 3.29 -3.83
N GLN A 39 1.67 3.47 -4.65
CA GLN A 39 0.61 2.50 -4.81
C GLN A 39 1.15 1.14 -5.27
N LYS A 40 2.01 1.13 -6.30
CA LYS A 40 2.63 -0.10 -6.80
C LYS A 40 3.46 -0.79 -5.72
N TRP A 41 4.19 -0.01 -4.93
CA TRP A 41 4.98 -0.54 -3.83
C TRP A 41 4.13 -1.15 -2.72
N MET A 42 2.98 -0.56 -2.41
CA MET A 42 2.09 -1.03 -1.34
C MET A 42 1.19 -2.18 -1.78
N VAL A 43 0.60 -2.08 -2.94
CA VAL A 43 -0.45 -3.03 -3.40
C VAL A 43 -0.05 -3.84 -4.63
N GLY A 44 1.09 -3.56 -5.27
CA GLY A 44 1.50 -4.27 -6.48
C GLY A 44 0.47 -4.10 -7.59
N ASP A 45 -0.13 -5.22 -8.03
CA ASP A 45 -1.28 -5.19 -8.94
C ASP A 45 -2.55 -4.89 -8.14
N PRO A 46 -3.23 -3.74 -8.41
CA PRO A 46 -4.42 -3.35 -7.65
C PRO A 46 -5.63 -4.28 -7.85
N ASN A 47 -5.61 -5.15 -8.86
CA ASN A 47 -6.69 -6.09 -9.17
C ASN A 47 -6.44 -7.50 -8.59
N GLN A 48 -5.29 -7.73 -7.98
CA GLN A 48 -4.90 -9.02 -7.45
C GLN A 48 -4.45 -8.86 -6.00
N PHE A 49 -5.00 -9.66 -5.09
CA PHE A 49 -4.61 -9.67 -3.69
C PHE A 49 -4.20 -11.08 -3.29
N GLY A 50 -3.06 -11.16 -2.59
CA GLY A 50 -2.54 -12.43 -2.10
C GLY A 50 -1.89 -13.29 -3.19
N GLY A 51 -1.31 -14.37 -2.76
CA GLY A 51 -0.55 -15.28 -3.61
C GLY A 51 0.89 -14.78 -3.86
N VAL A 52 1.77 -15.67 -4.23
CA VAL A 52 3.17 -15.34 -4.49
C VAL A 52 3.37 -15.02 -5.96
N ASN A 53 3.58 -13.75 -6.27
CA ASN A 53 3.92 -13.30 -7.61
C ASN A 53 4.98 -12.20 -7.52
N LYS A 54 6.24 -12.58 -7.65
CA LYS A 54 7.40 -11.69 -7.45
C LYS A 54 7.36 -10.39 -8.25
N ASP A 55 6.68 -10.39 -9.40
CA ASP A 55 6.67 -9.24 -10.30
C ASP A 55 5.55 -8.24 -9.97
N ASN A 56 4.49 -8.72 -9.31
CA ASN A 56 3.27 -7.95 -9.10
C ASN A 56 2.89 -7.76 -7.63
N ASP A 57 3.67 -8.31 -6.70
CA ASP A 57 3.38 -8.20 -5.28
C ASP A 57 3.78 -6.84 -4.72
N GLY A 58 2.89 -6.26 -3.92
CA GLY A 58 3.19 -5.13 -3.06
C GLY A 58 3.44 -5.56 -1.62
N LEU A 59 3.73 -4.60 -0.76
CA LEU A 59 3.99 -4.87 0.65
C LEU A 59 2.82 -5.57 1.35
N LEU A 60 1.59 -5.20 1.02
CA LEU A 60 0.39 -5.81 1.63
C LEU A 60 0.23 -7.27 1.22
N ASP A 61 0.58 -7.62 -0.03
CA ASP A 61 0.58 -9.02 -0.49
C ASP A 61 1.61 -9.86 0.26
N VAL A 62 2.82 -9.34 0.44
CA VAL A 62 3.88 -10.01 1.20
C VAL A 62 3.44 -10.25 2.66
N LEU A 63 2.80 -9.28 3.28
CA LEU A 63 2.28 -9.44 4.65
C LEU A 63 1.18 -10.50 4.72
N ASP A 64 0.30 -10.55 3.72
CA ASP A 64 -0.74 -11.57 3.63
C ASP A 64 -0.13 -12.97 3.50
N ASP A 65 0.88 -13.12 2.65
CA ASP A 65 1.59 -14.39 2.47
C ASP A 65 2.25 -14.87 3.76
N ILE A 66 2.84 -13.95 4.54
CA ILE A 66 3.42 -14.29 5.86
C ILE A 66 2.32 -14.82 6.80
N LEU A 67 1.15 -14.17 6.82
CA LEU A 67 0.02 -14.63 7.65
C LEU A 67 -0.50 -15.99 7.17
N ASP A 68 -0.56 -16.20 5.87
CA ASP A 68 -0.99 -17.47 5.30
C ASP A 68 -0.01 -18.60 5.64
N MET A 69 1.28 -18.32 5.60
CA MET A 69 2.32 -19.25 6.03
C MET A 69 2.10 -19.71 7.49
N LEU A 70 1.74 -18.79 8.38
CA LEU A 70 1.44 -19.11 9.78
C LEU A 70 0.21 -19.97 9.94
N LEU A 71 -0.76 -19.89 9.00
CA LEU A 71 -2.00 -20.68 9.05
C LEU A 71 -1.83 -22.09 8.48
N VAL A 72 -1.15 -22.22 7.33
CA VAL A 72 -1.23 -23.43 6.51
C VAL A 72 0.11 -24.06 6.18
N GLU A 73 1.21 -23.31 6.20
CA GLU A 73 2.52 -23.82 5.77
C GLU A 73 3.42 -24.24 6.92
N ILE A 74 3.39 -23.51 8.05
CA ILE A 74 4.18 -23.87 9.21
C ILE A 74 3.55 -25.06 9.92
N GLU A 75 4.36 -26.09 10.13
CA GLU A 75 3.97 -27.24 10.89
C GLU A 75 4.04 -26.97 12.40
N TYR A 76 2.93 -27.21 13.09
CA TYR A 76 2.85 -27.10 14.54
C TYR A 76 2.90 -28.51 15.13
N ILE A 77 3.80 -28.73 16.08
CA ILE A 77 4.05 -30.05 16.69
C ILE A 77 3.78 -29.97 18.19
N SER A 78 3.00 -30.92 18.69
CA SER A 78 2.77 -31.16 20.11
C SER A 78 3.37 -32.51 20.52
N PRO A 79 3.43 -32.84 21.84
CA PRO A 79 3.85 -34.16 22.28
C PRO A 79 3.01 -35.31 21.71
N ALA A 80 1.75 -35.03 21.30
CA ALA A 80 0.86 -35.99 20.67
C ALA A 80 0.99 -36.05 19.12
N GLY A 81 1.89 -35.26 18.52
CA GLY A 81 2.13 -35.18 17.09
C GLY A 81 1.76 -33.83 16.47
N PRO A 82 1.63 -33.75 15.12
CA PRO A 82 1.27 -32.52 14.44
C PRO A 82 -0.08 -31.99 14.89
N THR A 83 -0.19 -30.66 14.99
CA THR A 83 -1.41 -29.97 15.38
C THR A 83 -1.59 -28.69 14.57
N THR A 84 -2.75 -28.05 14.71
CA THR A 84 -3.04 -26.74 14.10
C THR A 84 -2.86 -25.62 15.12
N PRO A 85 -2.76 -24.36 14.68
CA PRO A 85 -2.85 -23.22 15.58
C PRO A 85 -4.15 -23.26 16.40
N SER A 86 -4.17 -22.66 17.59
CA SER A 86 -5.39 -22.55 18.38
C SER A 86 -6.48 -21.79 17.63
N ALA A 87 -7.75 -22.06 17.95
CA ALA A 87 -8.89 -21.40 17.33
C ALA A 87 -8.80 -19.85 17.47
N ASN A 88 -8.32 -19.35 18.61
CA ASN A 88 -8.12 -17.92 18.82
C ASN A 88 -7.04 -17.35 17.88
N ASN A 89 -5.93 -18.06 17.69
CA ASN A 89 -4.87 -17.62 16.78
C ASN A 89 -5.35 -17.65 15.34
N ILE A 90 -6.07 -18.68 14.91
CA ILE A 90 -6.66 -18.78 13.57
C ILE A 90 -7.58 -17.58 13.31
N ASN A 91 -8.47 -17.28 14.24
CA ASN A 91 -9.41 -16.17 14.12
C ASN A 91 -8.68 -14.82 14.03
N THR A 92 -7.66 -14.61 14.87
CA THR A 92 -6.85 -13.38 14.86
C THR A 92 -6.12 -13.21 13.53
N ILE A 93 -5.49 -14.27 13.01
CA ILE A 93 -4.78 -14.21 11.73
C ILE A 93 -5.75 -13.87 10.59
N LYS A 94 -6.92 -14.53 10.55
CA LYS A 94 -7.96 -14.27 9.53
C LYS A 94 -8.48 -12.83 9.62
N MET A 95 -8.64 -12.28 10.81
CA MET A 95 -9.00 -10.86 10.99
C MET A 95 -7.92 -9.93 10.42
N ARG A 96 -6.63 -10.23 10.65
CA ARG A 96 -5.51 -9.46 10.09
C ARG A 96 -5.51 -9.53 8.56
N GLN A 97 -5.73 -10.69 7.99
CA GLN A 97 -5.84 -10.84 6.54
C GLN A 97 -7.02 -10.06 5.97
N GLY A 98 -8.17 -10.08 6.63
CA GLY A 98 -9.33 -9.27 6.25
C GLY A 98 -9.01 -7.77 6.25
N LYS A 99 -8.25 -7.30 7.23
CA LYS A 99 -7.80 -5.89 7.29
C LYS A 99 -6.83 -5.54 6.16
N LEU A 100 -5.89 -6.43 5.85
CA LEU A 100 -4.97 -6.21 4.73
C LEU A 100 -5.72 -6.12 3.40
N ARG A 101 -6.72 -6.97 3.18
CA ARG A 101 -7.57 -6.93 1.99
C ARG A 101 -8.34 -5.62 1.88
N GLU A 102 -8.91 -5.15 2.98
CA GLU A 102 -9.58 -3.86 3.05
C GLU A 102 -8.63 -2.72 2.66
N LEU A 103 -7.43 -2.68 3.25
CA LEU A 103 -6.42 -1.67 2.95
C LEU A 103 -5.98 -1.73 1.49
N HIS A 104 -5.78 -2.93 0.96
CA HIS A 104 -5.40 -3.13 -0.45
C HIS A 104 -6.48 -2.61 -1.40
N ASN A 105 -7.73 -3.00 -1.18
CA ASN A 105 -8.85 -2.63 -2.05
C ASN A 105 -9.13 -1.13 -2.01
N ASN A 106 -8.94 -0.48 -0.86
CA ASN A 106 -9.27 0.92 -0.65
C ASN A 106 -8.06 1.85 -0.80
N PHE A 107 -6.90 1.33 -1.16
CA PHE A 107 -5.68 2.15 -1.24
C PHE A 107 -5.82 3.33 -2.19
N LYS A 108 -6.51 3.16 -3.29
CA LYS A 108 -6.75 4.22 -4.29
C LYS A 108 -7.45 5.44 -3.69
N GLU A 109 -8.28 5.25 -2.66
CA GLU A 109 -9.00 6.33 -2.00
C GLU A 109 -8.07 7.28 -1.22
N ASN A 110 -6.86 6.83 -0.92
CA ASN A 110 -5.86 7.62 -0.20
C ASN A 110 -4.98 8.46 -1.13
N LEU A 111 -5.13 8.29 -2.44
CA LEU A 111 -4.38 9.06 -3.42
C LEU A 111 -5.15 10.32 -3.81
N SER A 112 -4.42 11.43 -3.95
CA SER A 112 -5.02 12.67 -4.45
C SER A 112 -5.50 12.49 -5.89
N LYS A 113 -6.74 12.91 -6.16
CA LYS A 113 -7.32 12.94 -7.50
C LYS A 113 -7.07 14.27 -8.21
N GLN A 114 -6.77 15.31 -7.46
CA GLN A 114 -6.63 16.69 -7.94
C GLN A 114 -5.18 17.13 -8.05
N VAL A 115 -4.34 16.77 -7.08
CA VAL A 115 -2.90 17.08 -7.08
C VAL A 115 -2.14 15.87 -7.58
N LYS A 116 -1.49 16.00 -8.74
CA LYS A 116 -0.80 14.91 -9.42
C LYS A 116 0.63 15.31 -9.75
N THR A 117 1.53 14.35 -9.70
CA THR A 117 2.90 14.47 -10.19
C THR A 117 3.12 13.52 -11.37
N ILE A 118 4.17 13.78 -12.11
CA ILE A 118 4.58 12.91 -13.22
C ILE A 118 5.30 11.66 -12.67
#